data_e250278d09007a62aa02fc415a12ac63
#
_entry.id   e250278d09007a62aa02fc415a12ac63
#
_cell.length_a   1.000
_cell.length_b   1.000
_cell.length_c   1.000
_cell.angle_alpha   90.00
_cell.angle_beta   90.00
_cell.angle_gamma   90.00
#
_symmetry.space_group_name_H-M   'P 1'
#
loop_
_entity.id
_entity.type
_entity.pdbx_description
1 polymer ?
#
loop_
_entity_poly.entity_id
_entity_poly.type
_entity_poly.pdbx_seq_one_letter_code
_entity_poly.pdbx_strand_id
1 'polypeptide(L)'
;TQYRETLLHAAEEKKNIYKIAQSFGYKPKLSHPASVLSEITIEVPAEDDGTDVTPDLDYALMVNADSLFSSKTGRTFRLLDDVNFKTSSSLDSRVEKISQYDSDTPTHFTLTKKCLLESGTKTSENFTFGEGIKFDKVILSKERVIQILSMVDDDGNTWHEVPFLAQDTVFSSAENNATTTPDVSANAADAPYMLKLIKTANRFTTYTRSDGKSELRFGAGTSTNADEELVPNPDNVGSSLGTGVSKLDA
;
A
#
# COMPACT_ATOMS: atom_id res chain seq x y z
N THR A 1 37.35 0.45 18.34
CA THR A 1 35.87 0.59 18.53
C THR A 1 35.16 0.93 17.23
N GLN A 2 35.61 1.91 16.44
CA GLN A 2 34.92 2.29 15.18
C GLN A 2 34.86 1.14 14.14
N TYR A 3 35.88 0.33 14.04
CA TYR A 3 35.90 -0.80 13.10
C TYR A 3 34.85 -1.86 13.46
N ARG A 4 34.56 -2.10 14.73
CA ARG A 4 33.51 -3.04 15.18
C ARG A 4 32.13 -2.59 14.76
N GLU A 5 31.86 -1.28 14.76
CA GLU A 5 30.60 -0.67 14.37
C GLU A 5 30.28 -0.78 12.87
N THR A 6 31.25 -1.18 12.03
CA THR A 6 31.01 -1.44 10.60
C THR A 6 30.62 -2.89 10.30
N LEU A 7 30.76 -3.77 11.29
CA LEU A 7 30.45 -5.20 11.15
C LEU A 7 29.04 -5.50 11.69
N LEU A 8 28.22 -6.14 10.88
CA LEU A 8 26.81 -6.44 11.22
C LEU A 8 26.66 -7.20 12.55
N HIS A 9 27.57 -8.16 12.82
CA HIS A 9 27.51 -8.99 14.02
C HIS A 9 28.12 -8.32 15.27
N ALA A 10 28.78 -7.17 15.13
CA ALA A 10 29.51 -6.51 16.19
C ALA A 10 29.02 -5.07 16.43
N ALA A 11 28.15 -4.54 15.58
CA ALA A 11 27.58 -3.21 15.74
C ALA A 11 26.58 -3.18 16.89
N GLU A 12 26.74 -2.25 17.80
CA GLU A 12 25.91 -2.05 18.99
C GLU A 12 25.06 -0.78 18.88
N GLU A 13 25.56 0.24 18.16
CA GLU A 13 24.84 1.48 17.98
C GLU A 13 23.68 1.32 16.99
N LYS A 14 22.47 1.63 17.43
CA LYS A 14 21.22 1.56 16.64
C LYS A 14 21.34 2.27 15.28
N LYS A 15 22.00 3.44 15.24
CA LYS A 15 22.23 4.21 14.02
C LYS A 15 23.06 3.43 12.99
N ASN A 16 24.09 2.75 13.45
CA ASN A 16 25.00 1.99 12.58
C ASN A 16 24.32 0.71 12.10
N ILE A 17 23.60 0.02 12.97
CA ILE A 17 22.79 -1.16 12.62
C ILE A 17 21.77 -0.82 11.52
N TYR A 18 21.07 0.32 11.63
CA TYR A 18 20.12 0.73 10.59
C TYR A 18 20.80 1.04 9.26
N LYS A 19 21.96 1.72 9.28
CA LYS A 19 22.71 2.00 8.06
C LYS A 19 23.22 0.74 7.38
N ILE A 20 23.73 -0.21 8.18
CA ILE A 20 24.18 -1.51 7.67
C ILE A 20 22.99 -2.28 7.08
N ALA A 21 21.86 -2.36 7.79
CA ALA A 21 20.66 -3.02 7.29
C ALA A 21 20.18 -2.40 5.96
N GLN A 22 20.17 -1.08 5.86
CA GLN A 22 19.80 -0.36 4.64
C GLN A 22 20.78 -0.61 3.48
N SER A 23 22.08 -0.75 3.75
CA SER A 23 23.06 -1.08 2.71
C SER A 23 22.87 -2.46 2.11
N PHE A 24 22.24 -3.39 2.86
CA PHE A 24 21.81 -4.69 2.37
C PHE A 24 20.39 -4.70 1.77
N GLY A 25 19.78 -3.51 1.59
CA GLY A 25 18.43 -3.37 1.03
C GLY A 25 17.30 -3.62 2.02
N TYR A 26 17.62 -3.88 3.30
CA TYR A 26 16.58 -4.07 4.31
C TYR A 26 16.09 -2.73 4.85
N LYS A 27 14.76 -2.51 4.83
CA LYS A 27 14.11 -1.34 5.41
C LYS A 27 13.59 -1.69 6.82
N PRO A 28 14.28 -1.31 7.90
CA PRO A 28 13.84 -1.63 9.26
C PRO A 28 12.53 -0.90 9.58
N LYS A 29 11.54 -1.65 10.04
CA LYS A 29 10.28 -1.10 10.56
C LYS A 29 10.44 -0.81 12.04
N LEU A 30 10.15 0.43 12.45
CA LEU A 30 10.29 0.87 13.85
C LEU A 30 9.17 0.41 14.75
N SER A 31 8.01 0.15 14.17
CA SER A 31 6.80 -0.24 14.88
C SER A 31 5.97 -1.18 14.02
N HIS A 32 5.29 -2.10 14.66
CA HIS A 32 4.26 -2.92 14.05
C HIS A 32 2.95 -2.65 14.76
N PRO A 33 1.84 -2.51 14.03
CA PRO A 33 0.54 -2.42 14.66
C PRO A 33 0.18 -3.76 15.30
N ALA A 34 -0.64 -3.74 16.31
CA ALA A 34 -1.31 -4.96 16.75
C ALA A 34 -2.39 -5.29 15.73
N SER A 35 -2.36 -6.47 15.18
CA SER A 35 -3.37 -6.97 14.23
C SER A 35 -4.19 -8.08 14.86
N VAL A 36 -5.45 -8.18 14.48
CA VAL A 36 -6.37 -9.21 14.93
C VAL A 36 -7.26 -9.66 13.76
N LEU A 37 -7.35 -10.95 13.55
CA LEU A 37 -8.35 -11.53 12.67
C LEU A 37 -9.68 -11.53 13.41
N SER A 38 -10.67 -10.85 12.86
CA SER A 38 -12.00 -10.70 13.45
C SER A 38 -13.06 -11.19 12.46
N GLU A 39 -14.26 -11.42 12.95
CA GLU A 39 -15.42 -11.75 12.14
C GLU A 39 -16.42 -10.60 12.23
N ILE A 40 -16.84 -10.11 11.07
CA ILE A 40 -17.95 -9.16 10.95
C ILE A 40 -19.19 -9.95 10.54
N THR A 41 -20.27 -9.72 11.26
CA THR A 41 -21.54 -10.38 11.04
C THR A 41 -22.60 -9.32 10.77
N ILE A 42 -23.37 -9.53 9.72
CA ILE A 42 -24.55 -8.72 9.38
C ILE A 42 -25.77 -9.62 9.30
N GLU A 43 -26.95 -9.06 9.48
CA GLU A 43 -28.21 -9.73 9.28
C GLU A 43 -28.91 -9.15 8.05
N VAL A 44 -29.41 -10.02 7.19
CA VAL A 44 -30.16 -9.68 5.97
C VAL A 44 -31.48 -10.43 5.95
N PRO A 45 -32.54 -9.88 5.32
CA PRO A 45 -33.79 -10.60 5.14
C PRO A 45 -33.57 -11.80 4.22
N ALA A 46 -34.53 -12.73 4.28
CA ALA A 46 -34.60 -13.82 3.35
C ALA A 46 -35.36 -13.41 2.09
N GLU A 47 -34.94 -13.94 0.95
CA GLU A 47 -35.65 -13.88 -0.32
C GLU A 47 -36.14 -15.30 -0.68
N ASP A 48 -37.41 -15.41 -1.04
CA ASP A 48 -38.01 -16.66 -1.48
C ASP A 48 -38.28 -16.57 -2.99
N ASP A 49 -37.57 -17.36 -3.78
CA ASP A 49 -37.76 -17.45 -5.24
C ASP A 49 -38.81 -18.48 -5.67
N GLY A 50 -39.51 -19.08 -4.69
CA GLY A 50 -40.52 -20.12 -4.89
C GLY A 50 -39.94 -21.52 -4.99
N THR A 51 -38.62 -21.69 -4.93
CA THR A 51 -37.92 -22.97 -4.93
C THR A 51 -37.07 -23.14 -3.67
N ASP A 52 -36.30 -22.13 -3.35
CA ASP A 52 -35.41 -22.09 -2.20
C ASP A 52 -35.50 -20.71 -1.49
N VAL A 53 -35.27 -20.71 -0.17
CA VAL A 53 -35.20 -19.51 0.61
C VAL A 53 -33.72 -19.17 0.85
N THR A 54 -33.26 -18.07 0.29
CA THR A 54 -31.88 -17.64 0.30
C THR A 54 -31.73 -16.25 0.94
N PRO A 55 -30.51 -15.83 1.37
CA PRO A 55 -30.32 -14.48 1.84
C PRO A 55 -30.49 -13.45 0.71
N ASP A 56 -31.27 -12.41 0.96
CA ASP A 56 -31.40 -11.28 0.03
C ASP A 56 -30.14 -10.44 0.04
N LEU A 57 -29.32 -10.63 -1.01
CA LEU A 57 -28.01 -9.96 -1.13
C LEU A 57 -28.12 -8.48 -1.54
N ASP A 58 -29.31 -8.01 -1.92
CA ASP A 58 -29.49 -6.58 -2.20
C ASP A 58 -29.41 -5.75 -0.91
N TYR A 59 -29.71 -6.36 0.22
CA TYR A 59 -29.51 -5.76 1.55
C TYR A 59 -28.11 -6.03 2.13
N ALA A 60 -27.26 -6.78 1.42
CA ALA A 60 -25.91 -7.02 1.90
C ALA A 60 -25.04 -5.77 1.84
N LEU A 61 -24.43 -5.45 2.96
CA LEU A 61 -23.62 -4.24 3.14
C LEU A 61 -22.20 -4.42 2.58
N MET A 62 -21.58 -3.31 2.26
CA MET A 62 -20.14 -3.18 2.08
C MET A 62 -19.60 -2.35 3.24
N VAL A 63 -18.64 -2.91 4.00
CA VAL A 63 -17.93 -2.20 5.05
C VAL A 63 -16.61 -1.72 4.48
N ASN A 64 -16.46 -0.41 4.37
CA ASN A 64 -15.27 0.17 3.74
C ASN A 64 -14.04 0.04 4.64
N ALA A 65 -12.88 -0.07 4.02
CA ALA A 65 -11.59 0.07 4.69
C ALA A 65 -11.54 1.36 5.53
N ASP A 66 -10.66 1.39 6.52
CA ASP A 66 -10.57 2.46 7.52
C ASP A 66 -11.78 2.59 8.49
N SER A 67 -12.81 1.74 8.37
CA SER A 67 -13.89 1.67 9.38
C SER A 67 -13.33 1.32 10.76
N LEU A 68 -13.81 2.02 11.79
CA LEU A 68 -13.29 1.90 13.15
C LEU A 68 -14.12 0.93 13.98
N PHE A 69 -13.45 0.02 14.64
CA PHE A 69 -14.02 -0.96 15.57
C PHE A 69 -13.44 -0.76 16.96
N SER A 70 -14.29 -0.71 17.96
CA SER A 70 -13.86 -0.58 19.36
C SER A 70 -13.97 -1.90 20.08
N SER A 71 -12.90 -2.29 20.78
CA SER A 71 -12.94 -3.45 21.66
C SER A 71 -13.69 -3.13 22.98
N LYS A 72 -14.09 -4.18 23.69
CA LYS A 72 -14.70 -4.03 25.03
C LYS A 72 -13.81 -3.28 26.03
N THR A 73 -12.51 -3.24 25.80
CA THR A 73 -11.52 -2.53 26.63
C THR A 73 -11.28 -1.09 26.17
N GLY A 74 -12.06 -0.59 25.20
CA GLY A 74 -11.95 0.78 24.67
C GLY A 74 -10.80 1.01 23.69
N ARG A 75 -10.12 -0.06 23.24
CA ARG A 75 -9.10 0.08 22.19
C ARG A 75 -9.74 0.08 20.82
N THR A 76 -9.30 1.01 19.96
CA THR A 76 -9.80 1.17 18.61
C THR A 76 -8.90 0.44 17.62
N PHE A 77 -9.51 -0.26 16.70
CA PHE A 77 -8.90 -0.91 15.55
C PHE A 77 -9.55 -0.38 14.29
N ARG A 78 -8.83 -0.40 13.19
CA ARG A 78 -9.36 -0.05 11.89
C ARG A 78 -9.33 -1.24 10.96
N LEU A 79 -10.29 -1.30 10.06
CA LEU A 79 -10.38 -2.29 9.01
C LEU A 79 -9.31 -2.01 7.94
N LEU A 80 -8.55 -3.02 7.53
CA LEU A 80 -7.51 -2.84 6.51
C LEU A 80 -8.07 -2.78 5.10
N ASP A 81 -8.95 -3.73 4.75
CA ASP A 81 -9.49 -3.90 3.41
C ASP A 81 -11.02 -3.81 3.45
N ASP A 82 -11.62 -3.46 2.32
CA ASP A 82 -13.08 -3.46 2.19
C ASP A 82 -13.65 -4.87 2.39
N VAL A 83 -14.76 -4.97 3.12
CA VAL A 83 -15.48 -6.22 3.31
C VAL A 83 -16.81 -6.13 2.59
N ASN A 84 -16.91 -6.76 1.43
CA ASN A 84 -18.12 -6.80 0.62
C ASN A 84 -18.91 -8.09 0.88
N PHE A 85 -20.08 -7.97 1.51
CA PHE A 85 -20.94 -9.12 1.82
C PHE A 85 -21.73 -9.63 0.62
N LYS A 86 -21.81 -8.89 -0.49
CA LYS A 86 -22.44 -9.37 -1.73
C LYS A 86 -21.62 -10.45 -2.42
N THR A 87 -20.29 -10.38 -2.33
CA THR A 87 -19.39 -11.33 -2.99
C THR A 87 -18.96 -12.45 -2.05
N SER A 88 -18.70 -13.63 -2.60
CA SER A 88 -18.09 -14.76 -1.89
C SER A 88 -17.16 -15.48 -2.85
N SER A 89 -15.93 -15.76 -2.41
CA SER A 89 -14.93 -16.49 -3.19
C SER A 89 -14.17 -17.49 -2.31
N SER A 90 -13.35 -18.34 -2.90
CA SER A 90 -12.53 -19.29 -2.17
C SER A 90 -11.50 -18.61 -1.24
N LEU A 91 -11.07 -17.37 -1.57
CA LEU A 91 -10.14 -16.58 -0.78
C LEU A 91 -10.84 -15.68 0.25
N ASP A 92 -12.08 -15.26 -0.03
CA ASP A 92 -12.89 -14.39 0.81
C ASP A 92 -14.30 -15.01 0.94
N SER A 93 -14.36 -16.08 1.70
CA SER A 93 -15.60 -16.85 1.86
C SER A 93 -16.57 -16.17 2.83
N ARG A 94 -17.82 -16.09 2.41
CA ARG A 94 -18.96 -15.69 3.24
C ARG A 94 -19.60 -16.94 3.85
N VAL A 95 -19.78 -16.92 5.15
CA VAL A 95 -20.54 -17.97 5.87
C VAL A 95 -21.97 -17.47 6.06
N GLU A 96 -22.93 -18.31 5.66
CA GLU A 96 -24.35 -18.04 5.75
C GLU A 96 -24.99 -18.94 6.78
N LYS A 97 -25.82 -18.37 7.64
CA LYS A 97 -26.60 -19.11 8.65
C LYS A 97 -27.97 -18.47 8.77
N ILE A 98 -28.98 -19.29 8.93
CA ILE A 98 -30.33 -18.79 9.24
C ILE A 98 -30.32 -18.23 10.67
N SER A 99 -30.83 -17.01 10.83
CA SER A 99 -30.92 -16.36 12.13
C SER A 99 -32.32 -16.35 12.71
N GLN A 100 -33.34 -16.26 11.86
CA GLN A 100 -34.74 -16.21 12.30
C GLN A 100 -35.63 -17.04 11.41
N TYR A 101 -36.71 -17.59 12.03
CA TYR A 101 -37.76 -18.34 11.38
C TYR A 101 -39.13 -17.78 11.72
N ASP A 102 -40.07 -17.89 10.77
CA ASP A 102 -41.48 -17.77 11.02
C ASP A 102 -42.15 -19.07 10.56
N SER A 103 -42.73 -19.84 11.51
CA SER A 103 -43.47 -21.07 11.23
C SER A 103 -42.75 -22.06 10.29
N ASP A 104 -41.47 -22.34 10.58
CA ASP A 104 -40.55 -23.20 9.81
C ASP A 104 -39.96 -22.57 8.53
N THR A 105 -40.34 -21.34 8.17
CA THR A 105 -39.77 -20.64 7.02
C THR A 105 -38.67 -19.67 7.49
N PRO A 106 -37.45 -19.71 6.92
CA PRO A 106 -36.43 -18.72 7.22
C PRO A 106 -36.87 -17.31 6.84
N THR A 107 -36.72 -16.35 7.74
CA THR A 107 -37.06 -14.95 7.49
C THR A 107 -35.81 -14.05 7.43
N HIS A 108 -34.75 -14.45 8.12
CA HIS A 108 -33.51 -13.71 8.11
C HIS A 108 -32.28 -14.63 8.12
N PHE A 109 -31.22 -14.17 7.48
CA PHE A 109 -29.93 -14.82 7.44
C PHE A 109 -28.86 -13.96 8.06
N THR A 110 -27.94 -14.61 8.74
CA THR A 110 -26.69 -14.01 9.22
C THR A 110 -25.58 -14.31 8.25
N LEU A 111 -24.98 -13.27 7.71
CA LEU A 111 -23.80 -13.34 6.84
C LEU A 111 -22.57 -12.98 7.66
N THR A 112 -21.55 -13.85 7.62
CA THR A 112 -20.32 -13.65 8.37
C THR A 112 -19.12 -13.71 7.43
N LYS A 113 -18.24 -12.72 7.55
CA LYS A 113 -16.93 -12.67 6.85
C LYS A 113 -15.80 -12.42 7.83
N LYS A 114 -14.63 -12.99 7.53
CA LYS A 114 -13.40 -12.74 8.25
C LYS A 114 -12.72 -11.48 7.73
N CYS A 115 -12.19 -10.67 8.62
CA CYS A 115 -11.48 -9.45 8.27
C CYS A 115 -10.26 -9.25 9.16
N LEU A 116 -9.28 -8.54 8.66
CA LEU A 116 -8.09 -8.16 9.42
C LEU A 116 -8.26 -6.73 9.93
N LEU A 117 -8.15 -6.59 11.23
CA LEU A 117 -8.19 -5.31 11.92
C LEU A 117 -6.80 -4.98 12.47
N GLU A 118 -6.40 -3.72 12.36
CA GLU A 118 -5.13 -3.22 12.90
C GLU A 118 -5.32 -2.05 13.84
N SER A 119 -4.49 -2.00 14.90
CA SER A 119 -4.41 -0.84 15.76
C SER A 119 -3.55 0.23 15.12
N GLY A 120 -4.07 1.45 15.04
CA GLY A 120 -3.35 2.59 14.50
C GLY A 120 -4.27 3.78 14.34
N THR A 121 -3.67 4.97 14.31
CA THR A 121 -4.39 6.22 14.04
C THR A 121 -3.96 6.75 12.68
N LYS A 122 -4.93 7.08 11.82
CA LYS A 122 -4.70 7.76 10.57
C LYS A 122 -4.50 9.25 10.85
N THR A 123 -3.43 9.81 10.33
CA THR A 123 -3.14 11.25 10.42
C THR A 123 -2.71 11.73 9.05
N SER A 124 -2.97 13.00 8.74
CA SER A 124 -2.48 13.66 7.53
C SER A 124 -1.47 14.73 7.91
N GLU A 125 -0.52 14.96 7.03
CA GLU A 125 0.51 16.00 7.16
C GLU A 125 0.71 16.64 5.78
N ASN A 126 0.72 17.98 5.72
CA ASN A 126 0.91 18.73 4.49
C ASN A 126 2.34 19.26 4.43
N PHE A 127 2.93 19.22 3.25
CA PHE A 127 4.25 19.74 2.97
C PHE A 127 4.16 20.74 1.83
N THR A 128 4.91 21.83 1.95
CA THR A 128 5.04 22.80 0.87
C THR A 128 6.46 22.73 0.34
N PHE A 129 6.57 22.51 -0.96
CA PHE A 129 7.84 22.52 -1.67
C PHE A 129 8.04 23.89 -2.33
N GLY A 130 9.26 24.40 -2.33
CA GLY A 130 9.65 25.58 -3.06
C GLY A 130 10.05 25.25 -4.51
N GLU A 131 11.14 25.88 -4.98
CA GLU A 131 11.74 25.50 -6.28
C GLU A 131 12.17 24.03 -6.23
N GLY A 132 12.02 23.33 -7.36
CA GLY A 132 12.34 21.91 -7.46
C GLY A 132 13.82 21.63 -7.15
N ILE A 133 14.07 20.92 -6.07
CA ILE A 133 15.40 20.45 -5.68
C ILE A 133 15.51 18.97 -5.99
N LYS A 134 16.57 18.59 -6.71
CA LYS A 134 16.82 17.18 -7.00
C LYS A 134 17.07 16.39 -5.71
N PHE A 135 16.41 15.24 -5.59
CA PHE A 135 16.51 14.34 -4.45
C PHE A 135 16.12 15.00 -3.11
N ASP A 136 15.14 15.88 -3.18
CA ASP A 136 14.62 16.56 -2.00
C ASP A 136 14.12 15.57 -0.94
N LYS A 137 14.18 16.01 0.33
CA LYS A 137 13.92 15.19 1.50
C LYS A 137 12.95 15.88 2.42
N VAL A 138 11.95 15.15 2.83
CA VAL A 138 10.99 15.60 3.84
C VAL A 138 11.02 14.65 5.02
N ILE A 139 11.03 15.17 6.23
CA ILE A 139 11.02 14.40 7.45
C ILE A 139 9.61 14.52 8.05
N LEU A 140 8.95 13.38 8.23
CA LEU A 140 7.65 13.34 8.87
C LEU A 140 7.75 13.81 10.33
N SER A 141 6.78 14.61 10.77
CA SER A 141 6.74 15.12 12.15
C SER A 141 6.49 14.01 13.16
N LYS A 142 5.68 13.03 12.76
CA LYS A 142 5.30 11.89 13.61
C LYS A 142 6.41 10.84 13.67
N GLU A 143 6.59 10.30 14.85
CA GLU A 143 7.47 9.15 15.08
C GLU A 143 6.70 7.84 14.86
N ARG A 144 7.44 6.77 14.58
CA ARG A 144 6.91 5.41 14.45
C ARG A 144 5.79 5.29 13.42
N VAL A 145 5.92 5.98 12.30
CA VAL A 145 5.01 5.82 11.17
C VAL A 145 5.06 4.37 10.70
N ILE A 146 3.91 3.73 10.65
CA ILE A 146 3.78 2.32 10.27
C ILE A 146 3.78 2.19 8.75
N GLN A 147 2.96 3.03 8.09
CA GLN A 147 2.74 3.00 6.66
C GLN A 147 2.27 4.37 6.16
N ILE A 148 2.62 4.69 4.95
CA ILE A 148 2.03 5.81 4.21
C ILE A 148 0.87 5.23 3.38
N LEU A 149 -0.33 5.70 3.65
CA LEU A 149 -1.54 5.19 2.99
C LEU A 149 -1.74 5.82 1.63
N SER A 150 -1.54 7.13 1.53
CA SER A 150 -1.66 7.88 0.29
C SER A 150 -0.82 9.15 0.34
N MET A 151 -0.37 9.58 -0.81
CA MET A 151 0.25 10.90 -1.01
C MET A 151 -0.30 11.47 -2.31
N VAL A 152 -0.80 12.70 -2.25
CA VAL A 152 -1.42 13.40 -3.36
C VAL A 152 -0.88 14.82 -3.38
N ASP A 153 -0.59 15.37 -4.56
CA ASP A 153 -0.24 16.76 -4.73
C ASP A 153 -1.47 17.65 -4.94
N ASP A 154 -1.26 18.97 -5.01
CA ASP A 154 -2.34 19.95 -5.17
C ASP A 154 -3.05 19.84 -6.53
N ASP A 155 -2.40 19.25 -7.54
CA ASP A 155 -2.99 18.97 -8.86
C ASP A 155 -3.81 17.67 -8.88
N GLY A 156 -3.86 16.94 -7.75
CA GLY A 156 -4.58 15.68 -7.61
C GLY A 156 -3.81 14.46 -8.11
N ASN A 157 -2.52 14.59 -8.45
CA ASN A 157 -1.72 13.43 -8.85
C ASN A 157 -1.33 12.58 -7.66
N THR A 158 -1.47 11.28 -7.80
CA THR A 158 -1.05 10.32 -6.78
C THR A 158 0.45 10.03 -6.88
N TRP A 159 1.13 10.11 -5.75
CA TRP A 159 2.54 9.74 -5.59
C TRP A 159 2.65 8.35 -4.99
N HIS A 160 3.50 7.51 -5.58
CA HIS A 160 3.63 6.11 -5.19
C HIS A 160 4.93 5.84 -4.43
N GLU A 161 4.83 5.09 -3.33
CA GLU A 161 6.00 4.59 -2.64
C GLU A 161 6.64 3.46 -3.46
N VAL A 162 7.95 3.59 -3.72
CA VAL A 162 8.74 2.60 -4.44
C VAL A 162 9.93 2.14 -3.60
N PRO A 163 10.42 0.90 -3.76
CA PRO A 163 11.62 0.41 -3.08
C PRO A 163 12.85 1.26 -3.36
N PHE A 164 13.00 1.75 -4.60
CA PHE A 164 14.09 2.61 -5.06
C PHE A 164 13.59 3.56 -6.15
N LEU A 165 14.16 4.75 -6.22
CA LEU A 165 13.68 5.83 -7.10
C LEU A 165 13.78 5.54 -8.60
N ALA A 166 14.64 4.61 -9.01
CA ALA A 166 14.74 4.19 -10.41
C ALA A 166 13.56 3.30 -10.88
N GLN A 167 12.78 2.74 -9.95
CA GLN A 167 11.60 1.95 -10.29
C GLN A 167 10.48 2.89 -10.76
N ASP A 168 10.07 2.76 -12.00
CA ASP A 168 9.03 3.58 -12.63
C ASP A 168 7.67 2.89 -12.75
N THR A 169 7.59 1.66 -12.28
CA THR A 169 6.38 0.84 -12.36
C THR A 169 5.93 0.38 -10.98
N VAL A 170 4.63 0.47 -10.74
CA VAL A 170 3.98 -0.03 -9.51
C VAL A 170 2.80 -0.91 -9.87
N PHE A 171 2.46 -1.84 -8.99
CA PHE A 171 1.27 -2.66 -9.12
C PHE A 171 0.13 -2.03 -8.32
N SER A 172 -1.03 -1.94 -8.94
CA SER A 172 -2.28 -1.57 -8.30
C SER A 172 -3.26 -2.72 -8.40
N SER A 173 -3.97 -2.98 -7.32
CA SER A 173 -5.08 -3.92 -7.33
C SER A 173 -6.33 -3.21 -7.84
N ALA A 174 -7.02 -3.84 -8.78
CA ALA A 174 -8.30 -3.37 -9.31
C ALA A 174 -9.33 -4.48 -9.16
N GLU A 175 -10.54 -4.12 -8.74
CA GLU A 175 -11.64 -5.07 -8.65
C GLU A 175 -11.97 -5.64 -10.04
N ASN A 176 -12.17 -6.96 -10.10
CA ASN A 176 -12.53 -7.64 -11.33
C ASN A 176 -14.05 -7.56 -11.53
N ASN A 177 -14.48 -6.59 -12.30
CA ASN A 177 -15.88 -6.39 -12.64
C ASN A 177 -16.04 -5.95 -14.10
N ALA A 178 -17.29 -5.93 -14.60
CA ALA A 178 -17.61 -5.61 -15.98
C ALA A 178 -17.13 -4.20 -16.43
N THR A 179 -16.97 -3.27 -15.49
CA THR A 179 -16.51 -1.91 -15.77
C THR A 179 -14.98 -1.81 -15.81
N THR A 180 -14.31 -2.48 -14.86
CA THR A 180 -12.87 -2.34 -14.65
C THR A 180 -12.07 -3.32 -15.50
N THR A 181 -12.59 -4.52 -15.69
CA THR A 181 -11.92 -5.64 -16.39
C THR A 181 -12.93 -6.45 -17.21
N PRO A 182 -13.58 -5.86 -18.24
CA PRO A 182 -14.69 -6.48 -18.96
C PRO A 182 -14.34 -7.85 -19.56
N ASP A 183 -13.12 -8.03 -20.03
CA ASP A 183 -12.66 -9.24 -20.73
C ASP A 183 -12.55 -10.47 -19.81
N VAL A 184 -12.37 -10.25 -18.52
CA VAL A 184 -12.14 -11.33 -17.53
C VAL A 184 -13.14 -11.31 -16.37
N SER A 185 -14.11 -10.41 -16.41
CA SER A 185 -15.12 -10.24 -15.36
C SER A 185 -15.97 -11.49 -15.12
N ALA A 186 -16.11 -12.36 -16.11
CA ALA A 186 -16.81 -13.65 -15.97
C ALA A 186 -16.14 -14.57 -14.93
N ASN A 187 -14.86 -14.37 -14.63
CA ASN A 187 -14.10 -15.15 -13.64
C ASN A 187 -13.96 -14.41 -12.30
N ALA A 188 -14.77 -13.37 -12.03
CA ALA A 188 -14.68 -12.56 -10.82
C ALA A 188 -14.88 -13.40 -9.52
N ALA A 189 -15.65 -14.49 -9.59
CA ALA A 189 -15.83 -15.39 -8.45
C ALA A 189 -14.51 -16.08 -8.02
N ASP A 190 -13.69 -16.46 -8.99
CA ASP A 190 -12.40 -17.12 -8.76
C ASP A 190 -11.25 -16.13 -8.58
N ALA A 191 -11.32 -15.00 -9.28
CA ALA A 191 -10.31 -13.95 -9.26
C ALA A 191 -10.97 -12.57 -9.06
N PRO A 192 -11.36 -12.23 -7.81
CA PRO A 192 -12.09 -11.00 -7.52
C PRO A 192 -11.27 -9.71 -7.72
N TYR A 193 -9.94 -9.84 -7.76
CA TYR A 193 -9.03 -8.71 -8.00
C TYR A 193 -8.01 -9.04 -9.08
N MET A 194 -7.70 -8.05 -9.89
CA MET A 194 -6.67 -8.11 -10.92
C MET A 194 -5.56 -7.11 -10.62
N LEU A 195 -4.31 -7.52 -10.86
CA LEU A 195 -3.17 -6.63 -10.75
C LEU A 195 -2.99 -5.85 -12.06
N LYS A 196 -3.00 -4.52 -11.94
CA LYS A 196 -2.65 -3.61 -13.03
C LYS A 196 -1.24 -3.05 -12.82
N LEU A 197 -0.46 -3.03 -13.88
CA LEU A 197 0.83 -2.38 -13.90
C LEU A 197 0.61 -0.90 -14.26
N ILE A 198 1.07 0.00 -13.38
CA ILE A 198 1.00 1.45 -13.57
C ILE A 198 2.42 1.97 -13.72
N LYS A 199 2.68 2.67 -14.83
CA LYS A 199 3.91 3.44 -15.01
C LYS A 199 3.70 4.82 -14.36
N THR A 200 4.57 5.18 -13.40
CA THR A 200 4.45 6.45 -12.67
C THR A 200 5.76 7.24 -12.66
N ALA A 201 5.63 8.52 -12.94
CA ALA A 201 6.70 9.50 -12.73
C ALA A 201 6.72 9.99 -11.28
N ASN A 202 5.54 10.06 -10.63
CA ASN A 202 5.37 10.58 -9.29
C ASN A 202 5.65 9.49 -8.26
N ARG A 203 6.86 9.48 -7.72
CA ARG A 203 7.31 8.44 -6.82
C ARG A 203 8.24 8.96 -5.74
N PHE A 204 8.25 8.28 -4.62
CA PHE A 204 9.11 8.56 -3.48
C PHE A 204 9.58 7.28 -2.81
N THR A 205 10.63 7.38 -2.02
CA THR A 205 11.11 6.29 -1.17
C THR A 205 11.05 6.71 0.29
N THR A 206 10.81 5.75 1.18
CA THR A 206 10.78 5.99 2.62
C THR A 206 12.02 5.41 3.28
N TYR A 207 12.66 6.21 4.13
CA TYR A 207 13.80 5.80 4.94
C TYR A 207 13.48 5.95 6.42
N THR A 208 13.86 4.96 7.18
CA THR A 208 13.76 4.99 8.64
C THR A 208 15.01 5.63 9.23
N ARG A 209 14.82 6.70 9.97
CA ARG A 209 15.89 7.41 10.69
C ARG A 209 16.13 6.80 12.07
N SER A 210 17.34 6.98 12.59
CA SER A 210 17.71 6.49 13.92
C SER A 210 17.01 7.20 15.08
N ASP A 211 16.43 8.38 14.82
CA ASP A 211 15.64 9.17 15.76
C ASP A 211 14.17 8.70 15.85
N GLY A 212 13.79 7.66 15.12
CA GLY A 212 12.44 7.12 15.13
C GLY A 212 11.47 7.78 14.14
N LYS A 213 11.95 8.72 13.33
CA LYS A 213 11.17 9.40 12.29
C LYS A 213 11.37 8.74 10.95
N SER A 214 10.41 8.94 10.05
CA SER A 214 10.51 8.56 8.65
C SER A 214 10.93 9.75 7.80
N GLU A 215 11.84 9.53 6.87
CA GLU A 215 12.29 10.49 5.88
C GLU A 215 11.78 10.04 4.51
N LEU A 216 11.10 10.91 3.82
CA LEU A 216 10.66 10.73 2.44
C LEU A 216 11.73 11.32 1.52
N ARG A 217 12.07 10.62 0.44
CA ARG A 217 12.99 11.09 -0.58
C ARG A 217 12.33 11.03 -1.93
N PHE A 218 12.43 12.14 -2.64
CA PHE A 218 11.86 12.32 -3.97
C PHE A 218 12.94 12.12 -5.04
N GLY A 219 12.53 12.05 -6.31
CA GLY A 219 13.43 11.82 -7.43
C GLY A 219 14.17 13.07 -7.89
N ALA A 220 14.83 12.96 -9.04
CA ALA A 220 15.60 14.05 -9.64
C ALA A 220 14.74 15.15 -10.30
N GLY A 221 13.41 15.04 -10.28
CA GLY A 221 12.47 15.91 -10.99
C GLY A 221 12.06 15.39 -12.35
N THR A 222 11.50 16.25 -13.19
CA THR A 222 11.01 15.88 -14.53
C THR A 222 12.17 15.65 -15.49
N SER A 223 11.96 14.76 -16.44
CA SER A 223 12.89 14.39 -17.52
C SER A 223 13.21 15.52 -18.51
N THR A 224 12.80 16.75 -18.22
CA THR A 224 13.22 17.94 -19.00
C THR A 224 14.65 18.36 -18.73
N ASN A 225 15.27 17.88 -17.65
CA ASN A 225 16.71 17.98 -17.48
C ASN A 225 17.34 16.84 -18.26
N ALA A 226 18.25 17.21 -19.17
CA ALA A 226 18.94 16.26 -20.04
C ALA A 226 19.45 15.06 -19.23
N ASP A 227 19.30 13.86 -19.81
CA ASP A 227 19.79 12.59 -19.25
C ASP A 227 21.29 12.63 -18.87
N GLU A 228 22.00 13.66 -19.30
CA GLU A 228 23.40 13.93 -19.08
C GLU A 228 23.83 14.01 -17.60
N GLU A 229 22.89 14.28 -16.66
CA GLU A 229 23.22 14.30 -15.23
C GLU A 229 23.06 12.96 -14.52
N LEU A 230 22.34 12.02 -15.10
CA LEU A 230 22.08 10.68 -14.52
C LEU A 230 22.95 9.60 -15.17
N VAL A 231 23.27 9.78 -16.44
CA VAL A 231 24.19 8.91 -17.18
C VAL A 231 25.32 9.82 -17.67
N PRO A 232 26.59 9.54 -17.33
CA PRO A 232 27.70 10.31 -17.88
C PRO A 232 27.61 10.30 -19.39
N ASN A 233 27.50 11.47 -20.02
CA ASN A 233 27.52 11.56 -21.46
C ASN A 233 28.85 10.94 -21.98
N PRO A 234 28.82 9.91 -22.81
CA PRO A 234 30.04 9.31 -23.38
C PRO A 234 30.94 10.33 -24.06
N ASP A 235 30.37 11.39 -24.65
CA ASP A 235 31.11 12.48 -25.25
C ASP A 235 31.90 13.31 -24.23
N ASN A 236 31.39 13.46 -23.02
CA ASN A 236 32.08 14.17 -21.95
C ASN A 236 33.20 13.33 -21.31
N VAL A 237 33.08 12.02 -21.32
CA VAL A 237 34.13 11.10 -20.85
C VAL A 237 35.29 11.04 -21.87
N GLY A 238 34.96 11.17 -23.16
CA GLY A 238 35.96 11.16 -24.24
C GLY A 238 36.73 12.49 -24.39
N SER A 239 36.22 13.61 -23.89
CA SER A 239 36.83 14.92 -24.07
C SER A 239 38.11 15.13 -23.25
N SER A 240 38.40 14.28 -22.27
CA SER A 240 39.65 14.27 -21.51
C SER A 240 40.76 13.41 -22.13
N LEU A 241 40.46 12.66 -23.17
CA LEU A 241 41.47 11.95 -23.95
C LEU A 241 42.05 12.92 -24.98
N GLY A 242 43.38 13.11 -24.93
CA GLY A 242 44.10 14.13 -25.71
C GLY A 242 43.74 14.11 -27.21
N THR A 243 43.89 15.26 -27.83
CA THR A 243 43.64 15.55 -29.23
C THR A 243 44.15 14.49 -30.17
N GLY A 244 43.27 13.60 -30.64
CA GLY A 244 43.60 12.54 -31.57
C GLY A 244 42.63 11.35 -31.59
N VAL A 245 41.69 11.30 -30.66
CA VAL A 245 40.63 10.28 -30.68
C VAL A 245 39.38 10.92 -31.28
N SER A 246 39.02 10.46 -32.50
CA SER A 246 37.76 10.86 -33.11
C SER A 246 36.58 10.43 -32.24
N LYS A 247 35.61 11.32 -32.03
CA LYS A 247 34.33 10.98 -31.43
C LYS A 247 33.79 9.74 -32.16
N LEU A 248 33.42 8.71 -31.41
CA LEU A 248 32.62 7.64 -31.94
C LEU A 248 31.25 8.22 -32.21
N ASP A 249 30.91 8.42 -33.47
CA ASP A 249 29.54 8.67 -33.91
C ASP A 249 28.72 7.42 -33.61
N ALA A 250 27.73 7.56 -32.72
CA ALA A 250 26.75 6.52 -32.39
C ALA A 250 25.58 6.55 -33.38
#